data_d3cac8784947094403e5c94d0ff28d76
#
_entry.id   d3cac8784947094403e5c94d0ff28d76
#
_cell.length_a   1.000
_cell.length_b   1.000
_cell.length_c   1.000
_cell.angle_alpha   90.00
_cell.angle_beta   90.00
_cell.angle_gamma   90.00
#
_symmetry.space_group_name_H-M   'P 1'
#
loop_
_entity.id
_entity.type
_entity.pdbx_description
1 polymer ?
#
loop_
_entity_poly.entity_id
_entity_poly.type
_entity_poly.pdbx_seq_one_letter_code
_entity_poly.pdbx_strand_id
1 'polypeptide(L)'
;MNAAAPLKHPVPGTLRAAAGCLWEGTEPQNAAALEILNAGQQVITPPVRDAVVQNLVSLFRGDYLLARLMLEEGRFMVFQAILCLSAAQNPEDRDSWLTLGRLQARLSSSGLTSRNRIEALVAIFERYGFIERRKAEEDLRISILMPTARMWSADALFTEMHLSPLCREQGQEETSAGASQLLARLSHGGEANGSSHQHADPMAPAWSERSIAPATAGHRNWRRSFAPLLQDYFGMRMQHRSISALAERDGGYLTLLMLLHEAAQTGSSRIQMGYESISEHAGISRTHARLLMEQAETLGLVQLHARGGRDIEVRQSAWDAMDSWLTGNFAYLLATV
;
A
#
# COMPACT_ATOMS: atom_id res chain seq x y z
N MET A 1 6.66 19.35 -35.67
CA MET A 1 7.71 18.82 -34.81
C MET A 1 7.78 19.72 -33.58
N ASN A 2 7.05 19.40 -32.52
CA ASN A 2 7.16 20.06 -31.23
C ASN A 2 7.67 18.98 -30.25
N ALA A 3 8.93 19.11 -29.86
CA ALA A 3 9.53 18.29 -28.84
C ALA A 3 8.84 18.60 -27.50
N ALA A 4 8.22 17.63 -26.88
CA ALA A 4 7.71 17.72 -25.52
C ALA A 4 8.89 17.97 -24.58
N ALA A 5 8.81 19.05 -23.80
CA ALA A 5 9.81 19.38 -22.79
C ALA A 5 9.84 18.27 -21.72
N PRO A 6 11.01 17.85 -21.22
CA PRO A 6 11.11 16.88 -20.15
C PRO A 6 10.42 17.42 -18.89
N LEU A 7 9.55 16.60 -18.29
CA LEU A 7 8.93 16.87 -17.00
C LEU A 7 10.05 17.08 -15.96
N LYS A 8 10.25 18.31 -15.53
CA LYS A 8 11.16 18.63 -14.43
C LYS A 8 10.59 18.00 -13.16
N HIS A 9 11.30 17.02 -12.62
CA HIS A 9 11.02 16.48 -11.28
C HIS A 9 11.02 17.64 -10.28
N PRO A 10 10.06 17.69 -9.31
CA PRO A 10 10.07 18.72 -8.30
C PRO A 10 11.34 18.61 -7.46
N VAL A 11 12.03 19.73 -7.30
CA VAL A 11 13.25 19.85 -6.48
C VAL A 11 12.88 19.55 -5.02
N PRO A 12 13.73 18.85 -4.25
CA PRO A 12 13.46 18.44 -2.84
C PRO A 12 13.01 19.56 -1.88
N GLY A 13 13.22 20.82 -2.22
CA GLY A 13 12.78 21.98 -1.45
C GLY A 13 11.26 22.19 -1.39
N THR A 14 10.48 21.65 -2.34
CA THR A 14 9.02 21.78 -2.36
C THR A 14 8.31 20.79 -1.42
N LEU A 15 8.95 19.68 -1.07
CA LEU A 15 8.45 18.76 -0.03
C LEU A 15 8.53 19.38 1.38
N ARG A 16 9.54 20.23 1.63
CA ARG A 16 9.67 20.97 2.91
C ARG A 16 8.56 21.99 3.17
N ALA A 17 7.99 22.58 2.14
CA ALA A 17 6.97 23.63 2.27
C ALA A 17 5.56 23.08 2.54
N ALA A 18 5.27 21.82 2.18
CA ALA A 18 3.99 21.16 2.46
C ALA A 18 3.94 20.45 3.81
N ALA A 19 5.11 20.21 4.45
CA ALA A 19 5.27 19.51 5.73
C ALA A 19 5.17 20.42 6.95
N GLY A 20 4.55 21.59 6.83
CA GLY A 20 4.35 22.54 7.92
C GLY A 20 3.56 21.93 9.08
N CYS A 21 4.26 21.58 10.16
CA CYS A 21 3.79 21.55 11.54
C CYS A 21 2.72 20.53 11.95
N LEU A 22 3.03 19.22 11.98
CA LEU A 22 2.19 18.32 12.81
C LEU A 22 2.98 17.23 13.59
N TRP A 23 4.29 17.15 13.43
CA TRP A 23 5.13 16.23 14.21
C TRP A 23 6.35 17.01 14.74
N GLU A 24 6.27 17.52 15.94
CA GLU A 24 7.44 18.06 16.63
C GLU A 24 8.39 16.91 16.95
N GLY A 25 9.56 16.90 16.34
CA GLY A 25 10.71 16.21 16.89
C GLY A 25 11.47 15.17 16.08
N THR A 26 11.52 15.16 14.72
CA THR A 26 12.41 14.19 14.04
C THR A 26 12.98 14.70 12.71
N GLU A 27 13.89 15.68 12.75
CA GLU A 27 14.68 16.08 11.56
C GLU A 27 15.60 14.97 10.97
N PRO A 28 16.25 14.08 11.78
CA PRO A 28 17.18 13.12 11.23
C PRO A 28 16.56 12.01 10.36
N GLN A 29 15.31 11.62 10.63
CA GLN A 29 14.64 10.53 9.90
C GLN A 29 14.15 10.96 8.52
N ASN A 30 13.73 12.21 8.37
CA ASN A 30 13.33 12.76 7.07
C ASN A 30 14.52 12.89 6.10
N ALA A 31 15.72 13.14 6.59
CA ALA A 31 16.92 13.21 5.76
C ALA A 31 17.26 11.84 5.15
N ALA A 32 17.15 10.74 5.92
CA ALA A 32 17.40 9.40 5.42
C ALA A 32 16.38 8.97 4.36
N ALA A 33 15.08 9.26 4.58
CA ALA A 33 14.05 9.00 3.57
C ALA A 33 14.28 9.79 2.27
N LEU A 34 14.74 11.04 2.38
CA LEU A 34 15.08 11.87 1.24
C LEU A 34 16.36 11.40 0.53
N GLU A 35 17.35 10.90 1.26
CA GLU A 35 18.55 10.29 0.67
C GLU A 35 18.19 9.00 -0.07
N ILE A 36 17.33 8.15 0.48
CA ILE A 36 16.83 6.94 -0.18
C ILE A 36 15.98 7.30 -1.41
N LEU A 37 15.13 8.33 -1.35
CA LEU A 37 14.38 8.82 -2.52
C LEU A 37 15.30 9.40 -3.60
N ASN A 38 16.39 10.04 -3.22
CA ASN A 38 17.40 10.56 -4.14
C ASN A 38 18.31 9.44 -4.69
N ALA A 39 18.60 8.42 -3.89
CA ALA A 39 19.28 7.20 -4.30
C ALA A 39 18.36 6.25 -5.10
N GLY A 40 17.07 6.36 -4.92
CA GLY A 40 16.05 5.40 -5.35
C GLY A 40 15.80 5.30 -6.86
N GLN A 41 16.39 6.17 -7.69
CA GLN A 41 16.41 5.95 -9.15
C GLN A 41 17.16 4.67 -9.56
N GLN A 42 17.86 4.02 -8.64
CA GLN A 42 18.60 2.78 -8.88
C GLN A 42 18.00 1.53 -8.20
N VAL A 43 16.96 1.68 -7.36
CA VAL A 43 16.45 0.58 -6.52
C VAL A 43 15.52 -0.37 -7.26
N ILE A 44 14.86 0.06 -8.33
CA ILE A 44 13.88 -0.77 -9.02
C ILE A 44 14.38 -1.15 -10.40
N THR A 45 14.72 -2.43 -10.53
CA THR A 45 14.94 -3.06 -11.81
C THR A 45 13.63 -3.63 -12.35
N PRO A 46 13.48 -3.79 -13.68
CA PRO A 46 12.30 -4.44 -14.25
C PRO A 46 11.97 -5.79 -13.60
N PRO A 47 12.92 -6.70 -13.30
CA PRO A 47 12.62 -7.94 -12.60
C PRO A 47 12.02 -7.74 -11.19
N VAL A 48 12.52 -6.78 -10.40
CA VAL A 48 11.96 -6.47 -9.08
C VAL A 48 10.54 -5.93 -9.20
N ARG A 49 10.33 -4.95 -10.08
CA ARG A 49 8.99 -4.43 -10.35
C ARG A 49 8.00 -5.54 -10.73
N ASP A 50 8.39 -6.36 -11.72
CA ASP A 50 7.52 -7.41 -12.25
C ASP A 50 7.19 -8.46 -11.18
N ALA A 51 8.16 -8.80 -10.31
CA ALA A 51 7.95 -9.69 -9.18
C ALA A 51 7.01 -9.07 -8.12
N VAL A 52 7.13 -7.77 -7.81
CA VAL A 52 6.19 -7.08 -6.91
C VAL A 52 4.79 -7.06 -7.49
N VAL A 53 4.66 -6.71 -8.77
CA VAL A 53 3.36 -6.69 -9.47
C VAL A 53 2.73 -8.08 -9.44
N GLN A 54 3.49 -9.12 -9.75
CA GLN A 54 3.03 -10.51 -9.69
C GLN A 54 2.58 -10.91 -8.29
N ASN A 55 3.36 -10.59 -7.25
CA ASN A 55 3.03 -10.87 -5.87
C ASN A 55 1.70 -10.22 -5.46
N LEU A 56 1.53 -8.93 -5.79
CA LEU A 56 0.31 -8.19 -5.47
C LEU A 56 -0.92 -8.71 -6.24
N VAL A 57 -0.77 -9.00 -7.52
CA VAL A 57 -1.86 -9.62 -8.31
C VAL A 57 -2.25 -10.96 -7.68
N SER A 58 -1.27 -11.80 -7.31
CA SER A 58 -1.53 -13.10 -6.69
C SER A 58 -2.17 -12.98 -5.31
N LEU A 59 -1.78 -11.97 -4.52
CA LEU A 59 -2.35 -11.71 -3.19
C LEU A 59 -3.82 -11.31 -3.26
N PHE A 60 -4.16 -10.44 -4.19
CA PHE A 60 -5.49 -9.81 -4.23
C PHE A 60 -6.47 -10.48 -5.20
N ARG A 61 -5.99 -11.37 -6.06
CA ARG A 61 -6.84 -12.09 -7.00
C ARG A 61 -7.80 -13.01 -6.25
N GLY A 62 -9.09 -12.71 -6.35
CA GLY A 62 -10.15 -13.47 -5.66
C GLY A 62 -10.44 -13.03 -4.22
N ASP A 63 -9.62 -12.17 -3.62
CA ASP A 63 -9.92 -11.55 -2.33
C ASP A 63 -10.38 -10.09 -2.50
N TYR A 64 -11.62 -9.93 -2.91
CA TYR A 64 -12.22 -8.61 -3.16
C TYR A 64 -12.27 -7.72 -1.93
N LEU A 65 -12.41 -8.31 -0.74
CA LEU A 65 -12.46 -7.53 0.50
C LEU A 65 -11.09 -6.93 0.81
N LEU A 66 -10.05 -7.77 0.82
CA LEU A 66 -8.70 -7.32 1.11
C LEU A 66 -8.22 -6.33 0.03
N ALA A 67 -8.49 -6.63 -1.25
CA ALA A 67 -8.18 -5.72 -2.35
C ALA A 67 -8.83 -4.33 -2.16
N ARG A 68 -10.10 -4.28 -1.79
CA ARG A 68 -10.79 -3.01 -1.52
C ARG A 68 -10.23 -2.27 -0.32
N LEU A 69 -9.83 -2.97 0.73
CA LEU A 69 -9.31 -2.35 1.95
C LEU A 69 -7.87 -1.86 1.82
N MET A 70 -7.05 -2.56 1.02
CA MET A 70 -5.61 -2.31 0.92
C MET A 70 -5.19 -1.56 -0.34
N LEU A 71 -5.99 -1.58 -1.41
CA LEU A 71 -5.62 -1.00 -2.70
C LEU A 71 -6.40 0.27 -3.06
N GLU A 72 -7.49 0.60 -2.35
CA GLU A 72 -8.12 1.91 -2.50
C GLU A 72 -7.44 2.91 -1.56
N GLU A 73 -6.97 4.02 -2.11
CA GLU A 73 -6.05 4.94 -1.46
C GLU A 73 -6.57 5.47 -0.12
N GLY A 74 -7.81 5.93 -0.07
CA GLY A 74 -8.38 6.48 1.17
C GLY A 74 -8.55 5.44 2.27
N ARG A 75 -8.87 4.19 1.91
CA ARG A 75 -8.98 3.08 2.87
C ARG A 75 -7.61 2.64 3.36
N PHE A 76 -6.65 2.54 2.43
CA PHE A 76 -5.26 2.23 2.76
C PHE A 76 -4.67 3.25 3.74
N MET A 77 -4.88 4.54 3.52
CA MET A 77 -4.40 5.58 4.44
C MET A 77 -4.99 5.44 5.84
N VAL A 78 -6.30 5.16 5.96
CA VAL A 78 -6.93 4.94 7.26
C VAL A 78 -6.39 3.66 7.91
N PHE A 79 -6.20 2.59 7.14
CA PHE A 79 -5.61 1.34 7.61
C PHE A 79 -4.20 1.56 8.19
N GLN A 80 -3.34 2.23 7.45
CA GLN A 80 -1.96 2.53 7.89
C GLN A 80 -1.93 3.45 9.12
N ALA A 81 -2.80 4.47 9.16
CA ALA A 81 -2.88 5.38 10.29
C ALA A 81 -3.31 4.66 11.58
N ILE A 82 -4.25 3.72 11.51
CA ILE A 82 -4.68 2.91 12.66
C ILE A 82 -3.49 2.11 13.22
N LEU A 83 -2.74 1.43 12.38
CA LEU A 83 -1.58 0.63 12.80
C LEU A 83 -0.49 1.48 13.43
N CYS A 84 -0.10 2.57 12.77
CA CYS A 84 0.94 3.47 13.23
C CYS A 84 0.57 4.15 14.55
N LEU A 85 -0.63 4.70 14.67
CA LEU A 85 -1.10 5.37 15.88
C LEU A 85 -1.27 4.36 17.04
N SER A 86 -1.75 3.16 16.77
CA SER A 86 -1.82 2.10 17.78
C SER A 86 -0.44 1.66 18.26
N ALA A 87 0.53 1.53 17.35
CA ALA A 87 1.91 1.16 17.71
C ALA A 87 2.63 2.28 18.52
N ALA A 88 2.29 3.54 18.26
CA ALA A 88 2.84 4.70 18.96
C ALA A 88 2.10 5.06 20.27
N GLN A 89 1.04 4.34 20.61
CA GLN A 89 0.24 4.60 21.80
C GLN A 89 1.03 4.29 23.07
N ASN A 90 0.96 5.20 24.07
CA ASN A 90 1.43 5.00 25.43
C ASN A 90 0.22 4.80 26.36
N PRO A 91 0.09 3.67 27.06
CA PRO A 91 -1.04 3.43 27.96
C PRO A 91 -1.20 4.49 29.06
N GLU A 92 -0.11 5.08 29.53
CA GLU A 92 -0.09 6.10 30.60
C GLU A 92 -0.44 7.51 30.10
N ASP A 93 -0.41 7.73 28.78
CA ASP A 93 -0.70 9.01 28.15
C ASP A 93 -2.01 8.96 27.38
N ARG A 94 -3.09 9.48 27.95
CA ARG A 94 -4.43 9.51 27.34
C ARG A 94 -4.47 10.23 26.00
N ASP A 95 -3.64 11.26 25.81
CA ASP A 95 -3.58 11.99 24.54
C ASP A 95 -2.95 11.15 23.43
N SER A 96 -2.23 10.09 23.80
CA SER A 96 -1.68 9.12 22.86
C SER A 96 -2.67 8.03 22.43
N TRP A 97 -3.79 7.84 23.10
CA TRP A 97 -4.72 6.74 22.84
C TRP A 97 -5.40 6.86 21.49
N LEU A 98 -5.46 5.77 20.76
CA LEU A 98 -6.10 5.72 19.45
C LEU A 98 -7.62 5.71 19.61
N THR A 99 -8.21 6.89 19.62
CA THR A 99 -9.67 7.09 19.56
C THR A 99 -10.10 7.48 18.15
N LEU A 100 -11.41 7.34 17.84
CA LEU A 100 -11.95 7.83 16.57
C LEU A 100 -11.68 9.33 16.37
N GLY A 101 -11.84 10.14 17.41
CA GLY A 101 -11.58 11.58 17.35
C GLY A 101 -10.12 11.90 17.02
N ARG A 102 -9.17 11.18 17.60
CA ARG A 102 -7.74 11.33 17.31
C ARG A 102 -7.41 10.91 15.88
N LEU A 103 -7.94 9.77 15.42
CA LEU A 103 -7.77 9.31 14.05
C LEU A 103 -8.31 10.34 13.05
N GLN A 104 -9.51 10.88 13.31
CA GLN A 104 -10.12 11.93 12.51
C GLN A 104 -9.27 13.20 12.51
N ALA A 105 -8.76 13.65 13.67
CA ALA A 105 -7.91 14.84 13.76
C ALA A 105 -6.63 14.67 12.94
N ARG A 106 -6.00 13.50 12.98
CA ARG A 106 -4.76 13.22 12.24
C ARG A 106 -4.96 13.17 10.73
N LEU A 107 -6.03 12.52 10.26
CA LEU A 107 -6.28 12.34 8.83
C LEU A 107 -7.00 13.53 8.19
N SER A 108 -7.88 14.24 8.92
CA SER A 108 -8.59 15.41 8.35
C SER A 108 -7.66 16.59 8.11
N SER A 109 -6.57 16.72 8.87
CA SER A 109 -5.57 17.77 8.68
C SER A 109 -4.81 17.63 7.35
N SER A 110 -4.74 16.42 6.81
CA SER A 110 -4.12 16.16 5.49
C SER A 110 -5.02 16.50 4.30
N GLY A 111 -6.30 16.77 4.51
CA GLY A 111 -7.27 17.00 3.44
C GLY A 111 -7.64 15.76 2.62
N LEU A 112 -7.09 14.60 2.96
CA LEU A 112 -7.20 13.37 2.15
C LEU A 112 -8.53 12.65 2.32
N THR A 113 -9.21 12.84 3.46
CA THR A 113 -10.50 12.19 3.71
C THR A 113 -11.34 12.96 4.73
N SER A 114 -12.66 12.92 4.60
CA SER A 114 -13.57 13.58 5.52
C SER A 114 -13.76 12.79 6.81
N ARG A 115 -14.11 13.47 7.91
CA ARG A 115 -14.43 12.84 9.21
C ARG A 115 -15.48 11.74 9.08
N ASN A 116 -16.55 11.99 8.34
CA ASN A 116 -17.64 11.03 8.14
C ASN A 116 -17.14 9.80 7.38
N ARG A 117 -16.27 9.97 6.39
CA ARG A 117 -15.67 8.85 5.67
C ARG A 117 -14.75 8.02 6.55
N ILE A 118 -13.95 8.65 7.42
CA ILE A 118 -13.11 7.94 8.40
C ILE A 118 -13.99 7.10 9.34
N GLU A 119 -15.06 7.66 9.87
CA GLU A 119 -15.98 6.95 10.75
C GLU A 119 -16.64 5.74 10.04
N ALA A 120 -17.09 5.93 8.81
CA ALA A 120 -17.64 4.84 8.00
C ALA A 120 -16.62 3.74 7.73
N LEU A 121 -15.35 4.09 7.46
CA LEU A 121 -14.27 3.13 7.27
C LEU A 121 -13.91 2.39 8.54
N VAL A 122 -13.86 3.07 9.68
CA VAL A 122 -13.68 2.43 11.00
C VAL A 122 -14.78 1.41 11.26
N ALA A 123 -16.04 1.73 10.97
CA ALA A 123 -17.15 0.78 11.11
C ALA A 123 -17.01 -0.42 10.16
N ILE A 124 -16.49 -0.22 8.95
CA ILE A 124 -16.19 -1.31 8.01
C ILE A 124 -15.07 -2.20 8.58
N PHE A 125 -13.96 -1.63 9.05
CA PHE A 125 -12.85 -2.40 9.63
C PHE A 125 -13.32 -3.19 10.87
N GLU A 126 -14.17 -2.60 11.71
CA GLU A 126 -14.76 -3.27 12.87
C GLU A 126 -15.65 -4.44 12.45
N ARG A 127 -16.56 -4.22 11.49
CA ARG A 127 -17.47 -5.26 10.97
C ARG A 127 -16.71 -6.47 10.40
N TYR A 128 -15.55 -6.24 9.76
CA TYR A 128 -14.75 -7.31 9.19
C TYR A 128 -13.66 -7.83 10.12
N GLY A 129 -13.69 -7.44 11.39
CA GLY A 129 -12.79 -7.95 12.42
C GLY A 129 -11.33 -7.52 12.28
N PHE A 130 -11.05 -6.39 11.62
CA PHE A 130 -9.72 -5.79 11.57
C PHE A 130 -9.43 -4.95 12.82
N ILE A 131 -10.44 -4.37 13.43
CA ILE A 131 -10.34 -3.61 14.67
C ILE A 131 -11.42 -4.05 15.67
N GLU A 132 -11.14 -3.80 16.93
CA GLU A 132 -12.07 -3.91 18.05
C GLU A 132 -12.14 -2.58 18.78
N ARG A 133 -13.26 -2.30 19.44
CA ARG A 133 -13.39 -1.18 20.39
C ARG A 133 -13.31 -1.70 21.80
N ARG A 134 -12.39 -1.13 22.58
CA ARG A 134 -12.30 -1.39 24.02
C ARG A 134 -12.59 -0.14 24.79
N LYS A 135 -13.33 -0.25 25.88
CA LYS A 135 -13.51 0.82 26.84
C LYS A 135 -12.22 0.99 27.63
N ALA A 136 -11.80 2.24 27.85
CA ALA A 136 -10.70 2.51 28.74
C ALA A 136 -11.10 2.15 30.18
N GLU A 137 -10.22 1.47 30.92
CA GLU A 137 -10.50 1.06 32.30
C GLU A 137 -10.71 2.26 33.23
N GLU A 138 -9.98 3.32 32.98
CA GLU A 138 -10.02 4.54 33.80
C GLU A 138 -11.21 5.48 33.45
N ASP A 139 -11.76 5.39 32.24
CA ASP A 139 -12.93 6.18 31.81
C ASP A 139 -13.72 5.44 30.74
N LEU A 140 -14.80 4.79 31.16
CA LEU A 140 -15.68 3.99 30.29
C LEU A 140 -16.37 4.78 29.17
N ARG A 141 -16.29 6.13 29.19
CA ARG A 141 -16.79 6.98 28.10
C ARG A 141 -15.83 6.95 26.91
N ILE A 142 -14.54 6.69 27.15
CA ILE A 142 -13.51 6.63 26.10
C ILE A 142 -13.51 5.24 25.46
N SER A 143 -13.60 5.20 24.14
CA SER A 143 -13.46 3.97 23.34
C SER A 143 -12.16 4.04 22.56
N ILE A 144 -11.28 3.06 22.80
CA ILE A 144 -9.99 2.90 22.12
C ILE A 144 -10.16 1.93 20.98
N LEU A 145 -9.63 2.26 19.80
CA LEU A 145 -9.60 1.39 18.63
C LEU A 145 -8.35 0.49 18.74
N MET A 146 -8.56 -0.82 18.69
CA MET A 146 -7.51 -1.82 18.83
C MET A 146 -7.39 -2.63 17.53
N PRO A 147 -6.26 -2.54 16.79
CA PRO A 147 -6.02 -3.43 15.67
C PRO A 147 -5.95 -4.87 16.15
N THR A 148 -6.68 -5.76 15.48
CA THR A 148 -6.69 -7.19 15.77
C THR A 148 -5.48 -7.89 15.15
N ALA A 149 -5.25 -9.16 15.51
CA ALA A 149 -4.26 -10.00 14.85
C ALA A 149 -4.47 -10.07 13.32
N ARG A 150 -5.72 -10.04 12.86
CA ARG A 150 -6.07 -10.01 11.44
C ARG A 150 -5.53 -8.77 10.72
N MET A 151 -5.65 -7.60 11.35
CA MET A 151 -5.13 -6.36 10.75
C MET A 151 -3.61 -6.39 10.65
N TRP A 152 -2.94 -6.81 11.70
CA TRP A 152 -1.49 -6.94 11.73
C TRP A 152 -0.96 -7.97 10.72
N SER A 153 -1.64 -9.11 10.58
CA SER A 153 -1.26 -10.14 9.60
C SER A 153 -1.43 -9.65 8.16
N ALA A 154 -2.51 -8.91 7.87
CA ALA A 154 -2.73 -8.32 6.55
C ALA A 154 -1.63 -7.31 6.20
N ASP A 155 -1.21 -6.51 7.18
CA ASP A 155 -0.12 -5.55 7.02
C ASP A 155 1.24 -6.22 6.79
N ALA A 156 1.55 -7.24 7.58
CA ALA A 156 2.78 -8.00 7.43
C ALA A 156 2.86 -8.65 6.03
N LEU A 157 1.77 -9.28 5.59
CA LEU A 157 1.69 -9.93 4.29
C LEU A 157 1.82 -8.93 3.13
N PHE A 158 1.11 -7.80 3.21
CA PHE A 158 1.22 -6.74 2.21
C PHE A 158 2.64 -6.19 2.11
N THR A 159 3.30 -5.97 3.24
CA THR A 159 4.69 -5.52 3.30
C THR A 159 5.65 -6.57 2.75
N GLU A 160 5.44 -7.85 3.07
CA GLU A 160 6.21 -8.99 2.54
C GLU A 160 6.11 -9.06 1.01
N MET A 161 4.90 -8.91 0.45
CA MET A 161 4.69 -8.96 -1.01
C MET A 161 5.46 -7.85 -1.75
N HIS A 162 5.64 -6.69 -1.12
CA HIS A 162 6.44 -5.61 -1.67
C HIS A 162 7.95 -5.87 -1.53
N LEU A 163 8.41 -6.31 -0.36
CA LEU A 163 9.84 -6.33 -0.03
C LEU A 163 10.55 -7.62 -0.40
N SER A 164 9.85 -8.76 -0.49
CA SER A 164 10.50 -10.05 -0.78
C SER A 164 11.25 -10.09 -2.12
N PRO A 165 10.83 -9.39 -3.20
CA PRO A 165 11.64 -9.32 -4.41
C PRO A 165 12.98 -8.59 -4.22
N LEU A 166 13.02 -7.55 -3.36
CA LEU A 166 14.26 -6.82 -3.07
C LEU A 166 15.31 -7.68 -2.37
N CYS A 167 14.91 -8.63 -1.54
CA CYS A 167 15.84 -9.51 -0.84
C CYS A 167 16.65 -10.44 -1.77
N ARG A 168 16.20 -10.59 -3.01
CA ARG A 168 16.79 -11.50 -4.01
C ARG A 168 17.61 -10.76 -5.06
N GLU A 169 17.61 -9.44 -5.03
CA GLU A 169 18.25 -8.62 -6.06
C GLU A 169 19.78 -8.60 -5.85
N GLN A 170 20.51 -8.99 -6.88
CA GLN A 170 21.98 -8.96 -6.87
C GLN A 170 22.48 -7.55 -7.22
N GLY A 171 23.50 -7.08 -6.51
CA GLY A 171 24.12 -5.78 -6.77
C GLY A 171 23.51 -4.60 -6.00
N GLN A 172 22.55 -4.85 -5.10
CA GLN A 172 21.95 -3.85 -4.21
C GLN A 172 21.97 -4.33 -2.74
N GLU A 173 23.17 -4.62 -2.24
CA GLU A 173 23.38 -5.29 -0.95
C GLU A 173 22.74 -4.54 0.23
N GLU A 174 22.84 -3.21 0.29
CA GLU A 174 22.25 -2.41 1.38
C GLU A 174 20.73 -2.44 1.37
N THR A 175 20.11 -2.28 0.20
CA THR A 175 18.65 -2.34 0.05
C THR A 175 18.11 -3.73 0.36
N SER A 176 18.81 -4.76 -0.12
CA SER A 176 18.46 -6.16 0.14
C SER A 176 18.61 -6.51 1.63
N ALA A 177 19.67 -6.02 2.29
CA ALA A 177 19.86 -6.19 3.73
C ALA A 177 18.76 -5.49 4.54
N GLY A 178 18.42 -4.26 4.21
CA GLY A 178 17.32 -3.52 4.85
C GLY A 178 15.98 -4.22 4.68
N ALA A 179 15.64 -4.67 3.46
CA ALA A 179 14.42 -5.43 3.20
C ALA A 179 14.38 -6.73 4.01
N SER A 180 15.47 -7.48 4.04
CA SER A 180 15.59 -8.74 4.80
C SER A 180 15.46 -8.50 6.30
N GLN A 181 16.07 -7.43 6.82
CA GLN A 181 15.96 -7.05 8.23
C GLN A 181 14.51 -6.68 8.60
N LEU A 182 13.82 -5.92 7.75
CA LEU A 182 12.43 -5.58 7.99
C LEU A 182 11.55 -6.83 7.97
N LEU A 183 11.71 -7.70 6.96
CA LEU A 183 10.94 -8.95 6.90
C LEU A 183 11.18 -9.84 8.12
N ALA A 184 12.40 -9.91 8.64
CA ALA A 184 12.70 -10.64 9.87
C ALA A 184 11.97 -10.04 11.10
N ARG A 185 11.76 -8.72 11.16
CA ARG A 185 10.97 -8.08 12.22
C ARG A 185 9.48 -8.40 12.14
N LEU A 186 8.97 -8.59 10.91
CA LEU A 186 7.56 -8.93 10.68
C LEU A 186 7.29 -10.41 10.95
N SER A 187 8.28 -11.27 10.72
CA SER A 187 8.15 -12.72 10.90
C SER A 187 7.96 -13.05 12.37
N HIS A 188 7.02 -13.95 12.61
CA HIS A 188 6.88 -14.56 13.93
C HIS A 188 8.09 -15.46 14.13
N GLY A 189 8.90 -15.17 15.14
CA GLY A 189 9.97 -16.05 15.61
C GLY A 189 9.37 -17.29 16.27
N GLY A 190 8.70 -18.11 15.48
CA GLY A 190 8.15 -19.39 15.84
C GLY A 190 8.73 -20.42 14.88
N GLU A 191 9.40 -21.41 15.44
CA GLU A 191 9.80 -22.63 14.76
C GLU A 191 8.67 -23.09 13.86
N ALA A 192 8.99 -23.40 12.61
CA ALA A 192 8.11 -24.12 11.71
C ALA A 192 7.79 -25.49 12.36
N ASN A 193 6.79 -25.52 13.23
CA ASN A 193 6.17 -26.76 13.61
C ASN A 193 5.45 -27.29 12.38
N GLY A 194 6.12 -28.25 11.75
CA GLY A 194 5.53 -29.08 10.72
C GLY A 194 4.27 -29.75 11.28
N SER A 195 3.13 -29.26 10.88
CA SER A 195 1.89 -29.98 11.08
C SER A 195 0.97 -29.83 9.88
N SER A 196 0.79 -30.97 9.23
CA SER A 196 -0.36 -31.37 8.42
C SER A 196 -0.77 -30.43 7.28
N HIS A 197 -0.35 -30.79 6.08
CA HIS A 197 -1.08 -30.52 4.84
C HIS A 197 -2.48 -31.13 4.94
N GLN A 198 -3.42 -30.42 5.57
CA GLN A 198 -4.83 -30.60 5.30
C GLN A 198 -5.10 -30.01 3.93
N HIS A 199 -5.87 -30.70 3.10
CA HIS A 199 -6.24 -30.31 1.75
C HIS A 199 -6.67 -28.84 1.74
N ALA A 200 -5.80 -27.98 1.23
CA ALA A 200 -6.12 -26.57 1.01
C ALA A 200 -7.22 -26.48 -0.06
N ASP A 201 -8.28 -25.73 0.24
CA ASP A 201 -9.30 -25.40 -0.75
C ASP A 201 -8.63 -24.55 -1.85
N PRO A 202 -8.54 -25.02 -3.10
CA PRO A 202 -7.88 -24.28 -4.19
C PRO A 202 -8.55 -22.94 -4.50
N MET A 203 -9.75 -22.68 -3.95
CA MET A 203 -10.47 -21.41 -4.06
C MET A 203 -10.32 -20.51 -2.83
N ALA A 204 -9.65 -20.98 -1.76
CA ALA A 204 -9.42 -20.16 -0.59
C ALA A 204 -8.44 -19.01 -0.90
N PRO A 205 -8.74 -17.77 -0.47
CA PRO A 205 -7.83 -16.64 -0.66
C PRO A 205 -6.47 -16.93 0.00
N ALA A 206 -5.38 -16.57 -0.66
CA ALA A 206 -4.01 -16.85 -0.20
C ALA A 206 -3.70 -16.40 1.24
N TRP A 207 -4.43 -15.41 1.76
CA TRP A 207 -4.30 -14.94 3.14
C TRP A 207 -5.10 -15.77 4.15
N SER A 208 -6.18 -16.47 3.74
CA SER A 208 -6.97 -17.33 4.64
C SER A 208 -6.23 -18.60 5.06
N GLU A 209 -5.25 -19.01 4.28
CA GLU A 209 -4.40 -20.17 4.55
C GLU A 209 -3.23 -19.84 5.47
N ARG A 210 -2.87 -18.55 5.61
CA ARG A 210 -1.80 -18.12 6.51
C ARG A 210 -2.34 -17.94 7.93
N SER A 211 -1.60 -18.44 8.89
CA SER A 211 -1.95 -18.31 10.31
C SER A 211 -2.11 -16.83 10.67
N ILE A 212 -3.30 -16.46 11.15
CA ILE A 212 -3.53 -15.15 11.75
C ILE A 212 -2.83 -15.14 13.11
N ALA A 213 -1.79 -14.35 13.20
CA ALA A 213 -0.98 -14.28 14.40
C ALA A 213 -0.89 -12.85 14.94
N PRO A 214 -0.73 -12.66 16.26
CA PRO A 214 -0.52 -11.34 16.84
C PRO A 214 0.74 -10.69 16.28
N ALA A 215 0.77 -9.35 16.19
CA ALA A 215 1.96 -8.64 15.79
C ALA A 215 3.16 -8.99 16.67
N THR A 216 4.33 -9.18 16.05
CA THR A 216 5.59 -9.29 16.79
C THR A 216 5.95 -7.97 17.46
N ALA A 217 6.83 -7.99 18.45
CA ALA A 217 7.39 -6.77 19.02
C ALA A 217 8.15 -5.96 17.95
N GLY A 218 8.87 -6.64 17.06
CA GLY A 218 9.58 -6.02 15.92
C GLY A 218 8.64 -5.30 14.97
N HIS A 219 7.50 -5.91 14.62
CA HIS A 219 6.47 -5.30 13.77
C HIS A 219 5.88 -4.03 14.40
N ARG A 220 5.50 -4.10 15.70
CA ARG A 220 4.99 -2.93 16.41
C ARG A 220 6.02 -1.81 16.51
N ASN A 221 7.29 -2.15 16.81
CA ASN A 221 8.37 -1.17 16.89
C ASN A 221 8.62 -0.52 15.53
N TRP A 222 8.61 -1.28 14.44
CA TRP A 222 8.73 -0.73 13.11
C TRP A 222 7.58 0.24 12.78
N ARG A 223 6.32 -0.12 13.05
CA ARG A 223 5.18 0.77 12.84
C ARG A 223 5.21 2.02 13.73
N ARG A 224 5.76 1.90 14.94
CA ARG A 224 6.01 3.05 15.82
C ARG A 224 7.04 4.00 15.19
N SER A 225 8.15 3.47 14.68
CA SER A 225 9.17 4.27 13.99
C SER A 225 8.66 4.87 12.67
N PHE A 226 7.73 4.21 12.00
CA PHE A 226 7.11 4.69 10.77
C PHE A 226 6.06 5.80 11.03
N ALA A 227 5.45 5.85 12.21
CA ALA A 227 4.37 6.77 12.52
C ALA A 227 4.69 8.26 12.25
N PRO A 228 5.90 8.78 12.54
CA PRO A 228 6.28 10.14 12.18
C PRO A 228 6.31 10.42 10.67
N LEU A 229 6.64 9.41 9.87
CA LEU A 229 6.77 9.53 8.41
C LEU A 229 5.43 9.41 7.67
N LEU A 230 4.36 9.04 8.36
CA LEU A 230 3.09 8.67 7.75
C LEU A 230 2.50 9.79 6.88
N GLN A 231 2.61 11.05 7.31
CA GLN A 231 2.09 12.19 6.56
C GLN A 231 2.88 12.43 5.27
N ASP A 232 4.19 12.36 5.35
CA ASP A 232 5.08 12.53 4.19
C ASP A 232 4.90 11.37 3.20
N TYR A 233 4.74 10.15 3.73
CA TYR A 233 4.42 8.97 2.93
C TYR A 233 3.11 9.15 2.14
N PHE A 234 2.06 9.64 2.77
CA PHE A 234 0.80 9.94 2.08
C PHE A 234 0.97 11.07 1.07
N GLY A 235 1.73 12.11 1.40
CA GLY A 235 2.07 13.19 0.49
C GLY A 235 2.81 12.70 -0.75
N MET A 236 3.80 11.83 -0.58
CA MET A 236 4.53 11.17 -1.68
C MET A 236 3.58 10.39 -2.58
N ARG A 237 2.71 9.55 -2.02
CA ARG A 237 1.74 8.77 -2.79
C ARG A 237 0.84 9.66 -3.64
N MET A 238 0.33 10.76 -3.11
CA MET A 238 -0.53 11.70 -3.84
C MET A 238 0.19 12.48 -4.95
N GLN A 239 1.52 12.55 -4.95
CA GLN A 239 2.29 13.16 -6.03
C GLN A 239 2.32 12.29 -7.29
N HIS A 240 2.14 10.99 -7.18
CA HIS A 240 2.01 10.05 -8.31
C HIS A 240 0.60 10.06 -8.91
N ARG A 241 0.20 11.20 -9.48
CA ARG A 241 -1.18 11.50 -9.87
C ARG A 241 -1.86 10.45 -10.74
N SER A 242 -1.13 9.82 -11.66
CA SER A 242 -1.70 8.80 -12.54
C SER A 242 -2.09 7.53 -11.78
N ILE A 243 -1.24 7.07 -10.87
CA ILE A 243 -1.55 5.87 -10.05
C ILE A 243 -2.56 6.22 -8.97
N SER A 244 -2.39 7.33 -8.25
CA SER A 244 -3.32 7.75 -7.20
C SER A 244 -4.73 7.94 -7.72
N ALA A 245 -4.91 8.55 -8.91
CA ALA A 245 -6.22 8.74 -9.51
C ALA A 245 -6.93 7.40 -9.83
N LEU A 246 -6.19 6.35 -10.18
CA LEU A 246 -6.75 5.00 -10.30
C LEU A 246 -7.00 4.38 -8.92
N ALA A 247 -6.06 4.51 -7.99
CA ALA A 247 -6.16 3.95 -6.64
C ALA A 247 -7.27 4.58 -5.79
N GLU A 248 -7.74 5.78 -6.10
CA GLU A 248 -8.92 6.39 -5.49
C GLU A 248 -10.24 5.68 -5.85
N ARG A 249 -10.21 4.76 -6.81
CA ARG A 249 -11.39 4.02 -7.25
C ARG A 249 -11.29 2.54 -6.89
N ASP A 250 -12.43 1.96 -6.52
CA ASP A 250 -12.51 0.51 -6.27
C ASP A 250 -11.96 -0.28 -7.47
N GLY A 251 -10.97 -1.14 -7.21
CA GLY A 251 -10.35 -1.99 -8.22
C GLY A 251 -9.40 -1.28 -9.20
N GLY A 252 -9.23 0.05 -9.11
CA GLY A 252 -8.43 0.80 -10.10
C GLY A 252 -6.95 0.44 -10.06
N TYR A 253 -6.35 0.41 -8.86
CA TYR A 253 -4.95 0.02 -8.72
C TYR A 253 -4.73 -1.46 -9.09
N LEU A 254 -5.64 -2.36 -8.68
CA LEU A 254 -5.56 -3.77 -9.07
C LEU A 254 -5.68 -3.95 -10.58
N THR A 255 -6.54 -3.18 -11.25
CA THR A 255 -6.64 -3.19 -12.72
C THR A 255 -5.31 -2.81 -13.36
N LEU A 256 -4.64 -1.76 -12.88
CA LEU A 256 -3.31 -1.38 -13.39
C LEU A 256 -2.28 -2.50 -13.16
N LEU A 257 -2.24 -3.09 -11.96
CA LEU A 257 -1.34 -4.22 -11.66
C LEU A 257 -1.58 -5.41 -12.60
N MET A 258 -2.85 -5.74 -12.89
CA MET A 258 -3.20 -6.82 -13.81
C MET A 258 -2.75 -6.55 -15.24
N LEU A 259 -2.89 -5.31 -15.74
CA LEU A 259 -2.44 -4.93 -17.07
C LEU A 259 -0.92 -5.03 -17.21
N LEU A 260 -0.18 -4.53 -16.21
CA LEU A 260 1.29 -4.62 -16.17
C LEU A 260 1.74 -6.08 -16.07
N HIS A 261 1.08 -6.88 -15.22
CA HIS A 261 1.37 -8.30 -15.09
C HIS A 261 1.20 -9.05 -16.41
N GLU A 262 0.08 -8.87 -17.09
CA GLU A 262 -0.21 -9.52 -18.38
C GLU A 262 0.80 -9.11 -19.46
N ALA A 263 1.15 -7.83 -19.52
CA ALA A 263 2.14 -7.34 -20.46
C ALA A 263 3.54 -7.91 -20.16
N ALA A 264 3.93 -8.04 -18.90
CA ALA A 264 5.19 -8.66 -18.50
C ALA A 264 5.21 -10.16 -18.83
N GLN A 265 4.11 -10.90 -18.56
CA GLN A 265 4.02 -12.34 -18.83
C GLN A 265 4.06 -12.66 -20.33
N THR A 266 3.43 -11.83 -21.16
CA THR A 266 3.41 -12.02 -22.60
C THR A 266 4.64 -11.47 -23.31
N GLY A 267 5.46 -10.67 -22.62
CA GLY A 267 6.58 -9.94 -23.23
C GLY A 267 6.12 -8.94 -24.30
N SER A 268 4.86 -8.49 -24.25
CA SER A 268 4.25 -7.62 -25.25
C SER A 268 3.56 -6.42 -24.57
N SER A 269 3.77 -5.24 -25.12
CA SER A 269 2.99 -4.06 -24.71
C SER A 269 1.54 -4.14 -25.17
N ARG A 270 1.22 -4.96 -26.18
CA ARG A 270 -0.16 -5.18 -26.66
C ARG A 270 -0.73 -6.46 -26.07
N ILE A 271 -1.80 -6.31 -25.32
CA ILE A 271 -2.46 -7.38 -24.57
C ILE A 271 -3.96 -7.41 -24.85
N GLN A 272 -4.58 -8.51 -24.48
CA GLN A 272 -6.03 -8.67 -24.51
C GLN A 272 -6.54 -8.95 -23.09
N MET A 273 -7.31 -8.03 -22.54
CA MET A 273 -7.93 -8.20 -21.23
C MET A 273 -9.34 -7.64 -21.25
N GLY A 274 -10.33 -8.53 -21.43
CA GLY A 274 -11.74 -8.15 -21.51
C GLY A 274 -12.23 -7.50 -20.22
N TYR A 275 -13.17 -6.55 -20.33
CA TYR A 275 -13.78 -5.89 -19.16
C TYR A 275 -14.48 -6.88 -18.23
N GLU A 276 -14.90 -8.03 -18.72
CA GLU A 276 -15.44 -9.14 -17.92
C GLU A 276 -14.37 -9.71 -16.99
N SER A 277 -13.20 -10.03 -17.53
CA SER A 277 -12.06 -10.54 -16.75
C SER A 277 -11.61 -9.53 -15.69
N ILE A 278 -11.52 -8.24 -16.04
CA ILE A 278 -11.22 -7.18 -15.04
C ILE A 278 -12.31 -7.14 -13.95
N SER A 279 -13.58 -7.19 -14.36
CA SER A 279 -14.74 -7.19 -13.45
C SER A 279 -14.69 -8.34 -12.45
N GLU A 280 -14.42 -9.54 -12.93
CA GLU A 280 -14.33 -10.76 -12.12
C GLU A 280 -13.15 -10.72 -11.14
N HIS A 281 -11.96 -10.33 -11.61
CA HIS A 281 -10.76 -10.35 -10.78
C HIS A 281 -10.68 -9.19 -9.79
N ALA A 282 -11.23 -8.02 -10.12
CA ALA A 282 -11.24 -6.85 -9.26
C ALA A 282 -12.52 -6.73 -8.39
N GLY A 283 -13.51 -7.62 -8.57
CA GLY A 283 -14.76 -7.59 -7.83
C GLY A 283 -15.60 -6.34 -8.07
N ILE A 284 -15.59 -5.83 -9.30
CA ILE A 284 -16.29 -4.60 -9.71
C ILE A 284 -17.28 -4.91 -10.86
N SER A 285 -18.16 -3.98 -11.19
CA SER A 285 -19.05 -4.19 -12.35
C SER A 285 -18.31 -3.99 -13.69
N ARG A 286 -18.78 -4.63 -14.77
CA ARG A 286 -18.23 -4.43 -16.13
C ARG A 286 -18.25 -2.97 -16.56
N THR A 287 -19.31 -2.22 -16.18
CA THR A 287 -19.40 -0.78 -16.46
C THR A 287 -18.29 -0.03 -15.74
N HIS A 288 -18.01 -0.38 -14.49
CA HIS A 288 -16.94 0.23 -13.72
C HIS A 288 -15.57 -0.12 -14.31
N ALA A 289 -15.33 -1.38 -14.71
CA ALA A 289 -14.12 -1.80 -15.40
C ALA A 289 -13.88 -1.00 -16.69
N ARG A 290 -14.94 -0.76 -17.49
CA ARG A 290 -14.85 0.11 -18.67
C ARG A 290 -14.43 1.54 -18.31
N LEU A 291 -15.05 2.12 -17.28
CA LEU A 291 -14.70 3.49 -16.84
C LEU A 291 -13.27 3.60 -16.31
N LEU A 292 -12.76 2.56 -15.63
CA LEU A 292 -11.36 2.51 -15.19
C LEU A 292 -10.40 2.46 -16.39
N MET A 293 -10.73 1.69 -17.43
CA MET A 293 -9.91 1.62 -18.63
C MET A 293 -9.90 2.95 -19.41
N GLU A 294 -11.05 3.62 -19.55
CA GLU A 294 -11.15 4.95 -20.14
C GLU A 294 -10.36 6.00 -19.32
N GLN A 295 -10.38 5.88 -17.99
CA GLN A 295 -9.55 6.73 -17.13
C GLN A 295 -8.05 6.42 -17.30
N ALA A 296 -7.64 5.15 -17.33
CA ALA A 296 -6.25 4.76 -17.58
C ALA A 296 -5.74 5.29 -18.93
N GLU A 297 -6.58 5.31 -19.97
CA GLU A 297 -6.26 5.91 -21.26
C GLU A 297 -6.13 7.43 -21.15
N THR A 298 -7.05 8.10 -20.47
CA THR A 298 -7.00 9.56 -20.22
C THR A 298 -5.73 9.97 -19.46
N LEU A 299 -5.29 9.12 -18.52
CA LEU A 299 -4.05 9.30 -17.76
C LEU A 299 -2.79 8.97 -18.59
N GLY A 300 -2.95 8.49 -19.82
CA GLY A 300 -1.86 8.14 -20.70
C GLY A 300 -1.13 6.83 -20.34
N LEU A 301 -1.70 6.01 -19.47
CA LEU A 301 -1.10 4.74 -19.02
C LEU A 301 -1.32 3.62 -20.04
N VAL A 302 -2.44 3.64 -20.74
CA VAL A 302 -2.77 2.68 -21.80
C VAL A 302 -3.30 3.40 -23.04
N GLN A 303 -3.40 2.67 -24.14
CA GLN A 303 -4.16 3.04 -25.34
C GLN A 303 -5.12 1.92 -25.68
N LEU A 304 -6.38 2.27 -25.91
CA LEU A 304 -7.43 1.34 -26.27
C LEU A 304 -7.62 1.37 -27.80
N HIS A 305 -7.13 0.33 -28.48
CA HIS A 305 -7.24 0.20 -29.95
C HIS A 305 -8.54 -0.46 -30.37
N ALA A 306 -9.17 -1.24 -29.48
CA ALA A 306 -10.47 -1.84 -29.71
C ALA A 306 -11.36 -1.79 -28.48
N ARG A 307 -12.67 -1.72 -28.69
CA ARG A 307 -13.66 -1.73 -27.60
C ARG A 307 -13.67 -3.08 -26.87
N GLY A 308 -14.03 -3.02 -25.59
CA GLY A 308 -14.22 -4.22 -24.76
C GLY A 308 -12.94 -4.84 -24.24
N GLY A 309 -11.80 -4.15 -24.30
CA GLY A 309 -10.51 -4.66 -23.83
C GLY A 309 -9.88 -5.71 -24.76
N ARG A 310 -10.30 -5.76 -26.03
CA ARG A 310 -9.81 -6.74 -27.01
C ARG A 310 -8.43 -6.42 -27.56
N ASP A 311 -7.99 -5.18 -27.47
CA ASP A 311 -6.69 -4.71 -27.92
C ASP A 311 -6.30 -3.49 -27.10
N ILE A 312 -5.43 -3.70 -26.12
CA ILE A 312 -4.94 -2.72 -25.17
C ILE A 312 -3.43 -2.62 -25.33
N GLU A 313 -2.92 -1.42 -25.50
CA GLU A 313 -1.49 -1.16 -25.46
C GLU A 313 -1.15 -0.55 -24.09
N VAL A 314 -0.32 -1.25 -23.32
CA VAL A 314 0.28 -0.74 -22.07
C VAL A 314 1.45 0.16 -22.46
N ARG A 315 1.35 1.44 -22.18
CA ARG A 315 2.36 2.42 -22.57
C ARG A 315 3.56 2.43 -21.64
N GLN A 316 4.72 2.88 -22.16
CA GLN A 316 5.93 3.04 -21.34
C GLN A 316 5.68 3.90 -20.09
N SER A 317 4.84 4.93 -20.20
CA SER A 317 4.42 5.78 -19.07
C SER A 317 3.78 5.02 -17.89
N ALA A 318 3.13 3.87 -18.14
CA ALA A 318 2.59 3.03 -17.06
C ALA A 318 3.73 2.34 -16.28
N TRP A 319 4.75 1.87 -16.98
CA TRP A 319 5.94 1.28 -16.38
C TRP A 319 6.74 2.33 -15.58
N ASP A 320 7.00 3.48 -16.17
CA ASP A 320 7.71 4.58 -15.53
C ASP A 320 6.99 5.09 -14.28
N ALA A 321 5.65 5.18 -14.35
CA ALA A 321 4.82 5.56 -13.21
C ALA A 321 4.88 4.50 -12.11
N MET A 322 4.84 3.21 -12.46
CA MET A 322 4.94 2.11 -11.48
C MET A 322 6.32 2.07 -10.84
N ASP A 323 7.39 2.22 -11.62
CA ASP A 323 8.76 2.25 -11.08
C ASP A 323 8.93 3.39 -10.08
N SER A 324 8.47 4.59 -10.43
CA SER A 324 8.50 5.74 -9.53
C SER A 324 7.65 5.54 -8.26
N TRP A 325 6.44 4.97 -8.42
CA TRP A 325 5.56 4.65 -7.31
C TRP A 325 6.16 3.63 -6.33
N LEU A 326 6.72 2.55 -6.84
CA LEU A 326 7.35 1.52 -6.02
C LEU A 326 8.64 2.04 -5.36
N THR A 327 9.45 2.84 -6.07
CA THR A 327 10.62 3.51 -5.51
C THR A 327 10.26 4.33 -4.28
N GLY A 328 9.23 5.18 -4.38
CA GLY A 328 8.75 5.96 -3.26
C GLY A 328 8.26 5.10 -2.10
N ASN A 329 7.48 4.06 -2.37
CA ASN A 329 7.01 3.14 -1.33
C ASN A 329 8.18 2.46 -0.62
N PHE A 330 9.17 1.93 -1.35
CA PHE A 330 10.34 1.27 -0.74
C PHE A 330 11.17 2.21 0.09
N ALA A 331 11.42 3.44 -0.40
CA ALA A 331 12.15 4.43 0.34
C ALA A 331 11.55 4.66 1.73
N TYR A 332 10.23 4.83 1.82
CA TYR A 332 9.56 5.04 3.10
C TYR A 332 9.51 3.78 3.96
N LEU A 333 9.27 2.60 3.38
CA LEU A 333 9.24 1.35 4.14
C LEU A 333 10.60 1.04 4.78
N LEU A 334 11.70 1.35 4.07
CA LEU A 334 13.06 1.08 4.53
C LEU A 334 13.67 2.20 5.37
N ALA A 335 13.12 3.42 5.35
CA ALA A 335 13.65 4.58 6.09
C ALA A 335 13.70 4.38 7.61
N THR A 336 13.06 3.36 8.15
CA THR A 336 12.94 3.08 9.59
C THR A 336 13.52 1.73 9.99
N VAL A 337 14.28 1.12 9.10
CA VAL A 337 15.01 -0.14 9.32
C VAL A 337 16.41 0.13 9.83
#